data_4869df91c78237cd6cc07fbf5bd29c4e
#
_entry.id   4869df91c78237cd6cc07fbf5bd29c4e
#
_cell.length_a   1.000
_cell.length_b   1.000
_cell.length_c   1.000
_cell.angle_alpha   90.00
_cell.angle_beta   90.00
_cell.angle_gamma   90.00
#
_symmetry.space_group_name_H-M   'P 1'
#
loop_
_entity.id
_entity.type
_entity.pdbx_description
1 polymer ?
#
loop_
_entity_poly.entity_id
_entity_poly.type
_entity_poly.pdbx_seq_one_letter_code
_entity_poly.pdbx_strand_id
1 'polypeptide(L)'
;KQYFKKKKIKNLKIKIINTGNKSMTGGRVYRLKKYIKENQFMITYGDGLANINIKKLLYFHNRSKKTATITIVRPPARWGHVTLKKNLITKFEEKDQLNEGWINGGFFIFEKKVFKFFNKYKFKDNIILESDILYTLSQKKELAAYKHLDFWKCMDTLRDKFYLTNLIKNKKLPW
;
A
#
# COMPACT_ATOMS: atom_id res chain seq x y z
N LYS A 1 14.39 -8.74 -15.74
CA LYS A 1 15.73 -8.13 -15.99
C LYS A 1 15.82 -7.31 -17.28
N GLN A 2 15.14 -7.69 -18.39
CA GLN A 2 15.25 -7.01 -19.70
C GLN A 2 14.56 -5.63 -19.75
N TYR A 3 13.43 -5.43 -19.10
CA TYR A 3 12.66 -4.18 -19.17
C TYR A 3 13.41 -2.98 -18.58
N PHE A 4 14.07 -3.17 -17.44
CA PHE A 4 14.83 -2.10 -16.76
C PHE A 4 16.17 -1.76 -17.44
N LYS A 5 16.71 -2.65 -18.28
CA LYS A 5 17.92 -2.36 -19.08
C LYS A 5 17.66 -1.36 -20.23
N LYS A 6 16.41 -1.27 -20.72
CA LYS A 6 16.06 -0.41 -21.88
C LYS A 6 15.73 1.04 -21.54
N LYS A 7 15.34 1.37 -20.28
CA LYS A 7 15.17 2.75 -19.84
C LYS A 7 16.24 3.09 -18.81
N LYS A 8 17.28 3.80 -19.23
CA LYS A 8 18.22 4.47 -18.33
C LYS A 8 17.47 5.59 -17.60
N ILE A 9 16.87 5.28 -16.44
CA ILE A 9 16.43 6.33 -15.52
C ILE A 9 17.72 6.83 -14.87
N LYS A 10 18.17 8.03 -15.28
CA LYS A 10 19.38 8.65 -14.74
C LYS A 10 19.27 8.70 -13.20
N ASN A 11 20.31 8.22 -12.51
CA ASN A 11 20.48 8.25 -11.05
C ASN A 11 19.62 7.25 -10.23
N LEU A 12 18.93 6.29 -10.84
CA LEU A 12 18.23 5.24 -10.11
C LEU A 12 19.08 3.96 -10.01
N LYS A 13 19.47 3.59 -8.78
CA LYS A 13 20.12 2.31 -8.49
C LYS A 13 19.05 1.24 -8.22
N ILE A 14 18.90 0.26 -9.12
CA ILE A 14 17.95 -0.83 -8.97
C ILE A 14 18.69 -2.10 -8.55
N LYS A 15 18.25 -2.69 -7.42
CA LYS A 15 18.71 -3.98 -6.94
C LYS A 15 17.55 -4.96 -6.89
N ILE A 16 17.68 -6.08 -7.62
CA ILE A 16 16.69 -7.17 -7.61
C ILE A 16 17.16 -8.22 -6.61
N ILE A 17 16.33 -8.52 -5.62
CA ILE A 17 16.64 -9.46 -4.55
C ILE A 17 15.63 -10.59 -4.57
N ASN A 18 16.12 -11.81 -4.65
CA ASN A 18 15.28 -13.00 -4.47
C ASN A 18 14.94 -13.14 -2.97
N THR A 19 13.68 -13.00 -2.65
CA THR A 19 13.15 -13.13 -1.29
C THR A 19 12.52 -14.50 -1.01
N GLY A 20 12.67 -15.46 -1.92
CA GLY A 20 12.11 -16.80 -1.82
C GLY A 20 10.67 -16.90 -2.33
N ASN A 21 10.32 -18.05 -2.93
CA ASN A 21 9.00 -18.25 -3.54
C ASN A 21 7.90 -18.43 -2.48
N LYS A 22 8.23 -19.03 -1.34
CA LYS A 22 7.29 -19.33 -0.25
C LYS A 22 7.19 -18.24 0.82
N SER A 23 8.00 -17.18 0.74
CA SER A 23 7.96 -16.10 1.72
C SER A 23 6.71 -15.24 1.56
N MET A 24 5.99 -15.02 2.68
CA MET A 24 4.85 -14.10 2.75
C MET A 24 5.31 -12.64 2.73
N THR A 25 4.37 -11.69 2.65
CA THR A 25 4.64 -10.25 2.47
C THR A 25 5.60 -9.68 3.53
N GLY A 26 5.38 -9.95 4.81
CA GLY A 26 6.27 -9.56 5.89
C GLY A 26 7.61 -10.27 5.86
N GLY A 27 7.62 -11.56 5.53
CA GLY A 27 8.86 -12.34 5.37
C GLY A 27 9.77 -11.75 4.30
N ARG A 28 9.21 -11.29 3.18
CA ARG A 28 9.96 -10.59 2.12
C ARG A 28 10.58 -9.30 2.64
N VAL A 29 9.81 -8.50 3.37
CA VAL A 29 10.31 -7.26 4.00
C VAL A 29 11.43 -7.56 4.99
N TYR A 30 11.28 -8.59 5.82
CA TYR A 30 12.31 -8.98 6.77
C TYR A 30 13.63 -9.38 6.09
N ARG A 31 13.57 -10.14 4.99
CA ARG A 31 14.78 -10.53 4.23
C ARG A 31 15.51 -9.35 3.61
N LEU A 32 14.81 -8.22 3.37
CA LEU A 32 15.41 -6.99 2.89
C LEU A 32 16.15 -6.19 3.97
N LYS A 33 15.93 -6.49 5.28
CA LYS A 33 16.55 -5.78 6.41
C LYS A 33 18.05 -5.54 6.23
N LYS A 34 18.79 -6.55 5.77
CA LYS A 34 20.25 -6.45 5.58
C LYS A 34 20.69 -5.50 4.47
N TYR A 35 19.79 -5.09 3.59
CA TYR A 35 20.05 -4.18 2.48
C TYR A 35 19.60 -2.75 2.77
N ILE A 36 18.77 -2.54 3.79
CA ILE A 36 18.26 -1.24 4.21
C ILE A 36 19.27 -0.64 5.19
N LYS A 37 19.99 0.38 4.73
CA LYS A 37 21.00 1.09 5.53
C LYS A 37 20.41 2.31 6.24
N GLU A 38 19.45 2.95 5.62
CA GLU A 38 18.78 4.17 6.05
C GLU A 38 17.90 3.91 7.29
N ASN A 39 17.67 4.97 8.06
CA ASN A 39 16.80 4.91 9.26
C ASN A 39 15.32 4.82 8.89
N GLN A 40 14.96 5.34 7.71
CA GLN A 40 13.61 5.29 7.15
C GLN A 40 13.64 4.63 5.77
N PHE A 41 12.57 3.91 5.42
CA PHE A 41 12.41 3.33 4.08
C PHE A 41 10.95 3.30 3.67
N MET A 42 10.72 3.24 2.38
CA MET A 42 9.38 3.19 1.80
C MET A 42 9.12 1.83 1.18
N ILE A 43 7.86 1.40 1.23
CA ILE A 43 7.38 0.19 0.56
C ILE A 43 6.14 0.56 -0.25
N THR A 44 6.02 -0.02 -1.43
CA THR A 44 4.79 -0.04 -2.20
C THR A 44 4.51 -1.44 -2.73
N TYR A 45 3.23 -1.74 -2.96
CA TYR A 45 2.84 -2.92 -3.71
C TYR A 45 3.09 -2.71 -5.21
N GLY A 46 3.27 -3.80 -5.95
CA GLY A 46 3.61 -3.74 -7.38
C GLY A 46 2.41 -3.47 -8.29
N ASP A 47 1.20 -3.56 -7.78
CA ASP A 47 -0.08 -3.49 -8.49
C ASP A 47 -0.90 -2.22 -8.18
N GLY A 48 -0.45 -1.38 -7.26
CA GLY A 48 -1.09 -0.11 -6.91
C GLY A 48 -0.50 1.08 -7.68
N LEU A 49 -1.35 1.87 -8.34
CA LEU A 49 -1.01 3.14 -8.97
C LEU A 49 -1.75 4.29 -8.28
N ALA A 50 -1.03 5.37 -8.00
CA ALA A 50 -1.60 6.55 -7.35
C ALA A 50 -0.77 7.81 -7.65
N ASN A 51 -1.39 8.98 -7.55
CA ASN A 51 -0.70 10.27 -7.65
C ASN A 51 -0.29 10.82 -6.27
N ILE A 52 0.13 9.94 -5.37
CA ILE A 52 0.53 10.31 -4.02
C ILE A 52 1.73 11.25 -4.05
N ASN A 53 1.59 12.39 -3.37
CA ASN A 53 2.72 13.28 -3.14
C ASN A 53 3.65 12.71 -2.06
N ILE A 54 4.73 12.06 -2.51
CA ILE A 54 5.69 11.39 -1.64
C ILE A 54 6.34 12.36 -0.63
N LYS A 55 6.57 13.62 -1.01
CA LYS A 55 7.14 14.63 -0.10
C LYS A 55 6.16 14.96 1.03
N LYS A 56 4.87 15.12 0.72
CA LYS A 56 3.83 15.35 1.75
C LYS A 56 3.66 14.14 2.65
N LEU A 57 3.70 12.93 2.09
CA LEU A 57 3.63 11.68 2.84
C LEU A 57 4.82 11.56 3.81
N LEU A 58 6.05 11.86 3.36
CA LEU A 58 7.25 11.84 4.20
C LEU A 58 7.18 12.91 5.31
N TYR A 59 6.75 14.12 4.97
CA TYR A 59 6.56 15.19 5.94
C TYR A 59 5.55 14.79 7.04
N PHE A 60 4.40 14.21 6.64
CA PHE A 60 3.40 13.69 7.57
C PHE A 60 3.98 12.60 8.48
N HIS A 61 4.71 11.63 7.91
CA HIS A 61 5.36 10.56 8.67
C HIS A 61 6.28 11.12 9.76
N ASN A 62 7.18 12.04 9.38
CA ASN A 62 8.13 12.64 10.31
C ASN A 62 7.43 13.39 11.46
N ARG A 63 6.32 14.07 11.18
CA ARG A 63 5.52 14.74 12.21
C ARG A 63 4.74 13.78 13.10
N SER A 64 4.32 12.65 12.58
CA SER A 64 3.55 11.65 13.35
C SER A 64 4.36 11.00 14.47
N LYS A 65 5.70 10.98 14.33
CA LYS A 65 6.65 10.32 15.24
C LYS A 65 6.32 8.86 15.51
N LYS A 66 5.68 8.19 14.54
CA LYS A 66 5.27 6.78 14.64
C LYS A 66 6.28 5.87 13.95
N THR A 67 6.24 4.59 14.30
CA THR A 67 7.12 3.57 13.68
C THR A 67 6.77 3.32 12.23
N ALA A 68 5.51 3.49 11.86
CA ALA A 68 5.06 3.37 10.48
C ALA A 68 3.95 4.36 10.15
N THR A 69 3.86 4.70 8.86
CA THR A 69 2.73 5.40 8.26
C THR A 69 2.24 4.58 7.08
N ILE A 70 0.93 4.35 7.03
CA ILE A 70 0.23 3.73 5.92
C ILE A 70 -0.60 4.78 5.19
N THR A 71 -0.53 4.79 3.86
CA THR A 71 -1.49 5.55 3.06
C THR A 71 -2.81 4.82 3.03
N ILE A 72 -3.87 5.51 3.41
CA ILE A 72 -5.24 4.99 3.35
C ILE A 72 -6.02 5.73 2.27
N VAL A 73 -6.87 4.98 1.57
CA VAL A 73 -7.66 5.47 0.43
C VAL A 73 -9.11 5.03 0.58
N ARG A 74 -10.02 5.73 -0.09
CA ARG A 74 -11.39 5.25 -0.32
C ARG A 74 -11.47 4.71 -1.73
N PRO A 75 -11.64 3.38 -1.93
CA PRO A 75 -11.80 2.83 -3.27
C PRO A 75 -13.09 3.35 -3.90
N PRO A 76 -13.16 3.43 -5.25
CA PRO A 76 -14.44 3.62 -5.92
C PRO A 76 -15.40 2.51 -5.51
N ALA A 77 -16.62 2.87 -5.15
CA ALA A 77 -17.67 1.89 -4.85
C ALA A 77 -17.84 0.93 -6.03
N ARG A 78 -17.80 -0.37 -5.76
CA ARG A 78 -17.96 -1.41 -6.78
C ARG A 78 -19.42 -1.79 -6.97
N TRP A 79 -20.22 -1.63 -5.90
CA TRP A 79 -21.64 -2.01 -5.83
C TRP A 79 -22.45 -0.90 -5.20
N GLY A 80 -23.77 -0.94 -5.41
CA GLY A 80 -24.69 -0.08 -4.69
C GLY A 80 -24.84 -0.51 -3.23
N HIS A 81 -24.98 0.46 -2.35
CA HIS A 81 -25.28 0.24 -0.93
C HIS A 81 -26.78 0.20 -0.68
N VAL A 82 -27.19 -0.69 0.22
CA VAL A 82 -28.59 -0.76 0.66
C VAL A 82 -28.66 -0.63 2.18
N THR A 83 -29.59 0.21 2.66
CA THR A 83 -29.93 0.28 4.07
C THR A 83 -31.21 -0.51 4.30
N LEU A 84 -31.21 -1.39 5.29
CA LEU A 84 -32.33 -2.26 5.62
C LEU A 84 -33.00 -1.81 6.92
N LYS A 85 -34.34 -1.86 6.95
CA LYS A 85 -35.13 -1.85 8.17
C LYS A 85 -35.98 -3.14 8.18
N LYS A 86 -35.59 -4.09 9.03
CA LYS A 86 -36.05 -5.49 8.91
C LYS A 86 -35.74 -6.03 7.51
N ASN A 87 -36.70 -6.46 6.74
CA ASN A 87 -36.56 -7.01 5.38
C ASN A 87 -36.88 -5.98 4.27
N LEU A 88 -37.06 -4.72 4.60
CA LEU A 88 -37.35 -3.65 3.66
C LEU A 88 -36.09 -2.83 3.38
N ILE A 89 -35.81 -2.59 2.10
CA ILE A 89 -34.79 -1.63 1.69
C ILE A 89 -35.36 -0.24 1.90
N THR A 90 -34.76 0.53 2.82
CA THR A 90 -35.17 1.91 3.12
C THR A 90 -34.34 2.95 2.38
N LYS A 91 -33.14 2.57 1.89
CA LYS A 91 -32.29 3.41 1.06
C LYS A 91 -31.49 2.54 0.10
N PHE A 92 -31.41 2.99 -1.16
CA PHE A 92 -30.53 2.42 -2.16
C PHE A 92 -29.64 3.52 -2.71
N GLU A 93 -28.33 3.33 -2.64
CA GLU A 93 -27.33 4.32 -3.08
C GLU A 93 -26.40 3.65 -4.10
N GLU A 94 -26.48 4.09 -5.34
CA GLU A 94 -25.61 3.58 -6.40
C GLU A 94 -24.22 4.21 -6.27
N LYS A 95 -23.22 3.37 -6.04
CA LYS A 95 -21.77 3.73 -6.05
C LYS A 95 -21.37 4.94 -5.20
N ASP A 96 -21.96 5.08 -4.01
CA ASP A 96 -21.55 6.14 -3.09
C ASP A 96 -20.23 5.79 -2.38
N GLN A 97 -19.16 6.52 -2.72
CA GLN A 97 -17.84 6.41 -2.09
C GLN A 97 -17.84 6.80 -0.61
N LEU A 98 -18.80 7.59 -0.15
CA LEU A 98 -18.83 8.10 1.23
C LEU A 98 -19.11 6.99 2.24
N ASN A 99 -19.82 5.94 1.83
CA ASN A 99 -20.16 4.79 2.66
C ASN A 99 -19.08 3.70 2.65
N GLU A 100 -18.12 3.75 1.71
CA GLU A 100 -16.97 2.86 1.71
C GLU A 100 -15.97 3.29 2.79
N GLY A 101 -15.52 2.34 3.60
CA GLY A 101 -14.50 2.57 4.63
C GLY A 101 -13.14 2.92 4.03
N TRP A 102 -12.23 3.37 4.88
CA TRP A 102 -10.83 3.53 4.50
C TRP A 102 -10.16 2.16 4.37
N ILE A 103 -9.42 1.96 3.29
CA ILE A 103 -8.64 0.74 3.06
C ILE A 103 -7.15 1.05 2.94
N ASN A 104 -6.33 0.00 3.02
CA ASN A 104 -4.90 0.06 2.78
C ASN A 104 -4.62 0.41 1.31
N GLY A 105 -4.00 1.56 1.06
CA GLY A 105 -3.61 2.03 -0.27
C GLY A 105 -2.26 1.49 -0.77
N GLY A 106 -1.55 0.69 0.02
CA GLY A 106 -0.33 -0.01 -0.41
C GLY A 106 0.93 0.84 -0.48
N PHE A 107 0.94 2.06 0.06
CA PHE A 107 2.11 2.92 0.16
C PHE A 107 2.45 3.17 1.62
N PHE A 108 3.67 2.83 2.01
CA PHE A 108 4.10 2.84 3.40
C PHE A 108 5.42 3.59 3.59
N ILE A 109 5.58 4.19 4.77
CA ILE A 109 6.87 4.60 5.29
C ILE A 109 7.11 3.91 6.62
N PHE A 110 8.28 3.35 6.79
CA PHE A 110 8.69 2.67 8.01
C PHE A 110 9.98 3.28 8.57
N GLU A 111 10.03 3.42 9.88
CA GLU A 111 11.26 3.54 10.62
C GLU A 111 11.96 2.17 10.69
N LYS A 112 13.29 2.14 10.58
CA LYS A 112 14.08 0.90 10.66
C LYS A 112 13.83 0.12 11.96
N LYS A 113 13.45 0.81 13.04
CA LYS A 113 13.06 0.18 14.30
C LYS A 113 11.87 -0.79 14.17
N VAL A 114 11.09 -0.75 13.07
CA VAL A 114 10.01 -1.69 12.77
C VAL A 114 10.47 -3.14 12.84
N PHE A 115 11.73 -3.41 12.48
CA PHE A 115 12.27 -4.78 12.52
C PHE A 115 12.32 -5.41 13.91
N LYS A 116 12.20 -4.61 14.99
CA LYS A 116 12.06 -5.13 16.36
C LYS A 116 10.75 -5.93 16.53
N PHE A 117 9.70 -5.55 15.81
CA PHE A 117 8.39 -6.22 15.85
C PHE A 117 8.40 -7.59 15.17
N PHE A 118 9.36 -7.85 14.30
CA PHE A 118 9.55 -9.15 13.68
C PHE A 118 10.20 -10.18 14.62
N ASN A 119 10.87 -9.74 15.69
CA ASN A 119 11.65 -10.64 16.54
C ASN A 119 10.79 -11.68 17.27
N LYS A 120 9.53 -11.36 17.60
CA LYS A 120 8.60 -12.28 18.28
C LYS A 120 8.23 -13.53 17.46
N TYR A 121 8.41 -13.49 16.15
CA TYR A 121 8.06 -14.60 15.27
C TYR A 121 9.25 -15.55 15.10
N LYS A 122 9.04 -16.87 15.34
CA LYS A 122 10.07 -17.91 15.13
C LYS A 122 10.39 -18.06 13.64
N PHE A 123 9.36 -18.20 12.81
CA PHE A 123 9.49 -18.39 11.35
C PHE A 123 9.24 -17.09 10.59
N LYS A 124 10.32 -16.40 10.24
CA LYS A 124 10.25 -15.06 9.61
C LYS A 124 9.58 -15.07 8.23
N ASP A 125 9.71 -16.18 7.50
CA ASP A 125 9.14 -16.30 6.13
C ASP A 125 7.60 -16.35 6.14
N ASN A 126 6.99 -16.80 7.24
CA ASN A 126 5.54 -16.92 7.36
C ASN A 126 4.85 -15.61 7.78
N ILE A 127 5.62 -14.57 8.08
CA ILE A 127 5.08 -13.29 8.54
C ILE A 127 4.30 -12.63 7.38
N ILE A 128 3.05 -12.28 7.64
CA ILE A 128 2.21 -11.46 6.78
C ILE A 128 2.33 -10.01 7.26
N LEU A 129 2.70 -9.09 6.37
CA LEU A 129 2.94 -7.69 6.74
C LEU A 129 1.70 -7.06 7.38
N GLU A 130 0.54 -7.33 6.82
CA GLU A 130 -0.74 -6.74 7.19
C GLU A 130 -1.26 -7.28 8.53
N SER A 131 -1.47 -8.58 8.64
CA SER A 131 -2.07 -9.21 9.82
C SER A 131 -1.12 -9.33 11.02
N ASP A 132 0.18 -9.37 10.77
CA ASP A 132 1.15 -9.57 11.84
C ASP A 132 1.82 -8.27 12.29
N ILE A 133 2.39 -7.53 11.34
CA ILE A 133 3.20 -6.34 11.66
C ILE A 133 2.34 -5.09 11.77
N LEU A 134 1.52 -4.78 10.75
CA LEU A 134 0.67 -3.58 10.78
C LEU A 134 -0.38 -3.69 11.89
N TYR A 135 -0.98 -4.87 12.08
CA TYR A 135 -1.88 -5.11 13.20
C TYR A 135 -1.18 -4.87 14.54
N THR A 136 0.02 -5.44 14.75
CA THR A 136 0.78 -5.24 16.00
C THR A 136 1.11 -3.75 16.22
N LEU A 137 1.50 -3.03 15.15
CA LEU A 137 1.76 -1.58 15.24
C LEU A 137 0.50 -0.78 15.59
N SER A 138 -0.66 -1.16 15.03
CA SER A 138 -1.93 -0.49 15.34
C SER A 138 -2.30 -0.65 16.82
N GLN A 139 -2.20 -1.87 17.37
CA GLN A 139 -2.46 -2.15 18.78
C GLN A 139 -1.53 -1.36 19.71
N LYS A 140 -0.29 -1.13 19.28
CA LYS A 140 0.69 -0.33 20.04
C LYS A 140 0.61 1.17 19.77
N LYS A 141 -0.38 1.65 18.99
CA LYS A 141 -0.52 3.05 18.58
C LYS A 141 0.74 3.60 17.87
N GLU A 142 1.45 2.72 17.17
CA GLU A 142 2.68 3.00 16.42
C GLU A 142 2.47 3.06 14.89
N LEU A 143 1.22 3.03 14.43
CA LEU A 143 0.80 3.14 13.03
C LEU A 143 0.00 4.42 12.82
N ALA A 144 0.51 5.31 11.97
CA ALA A 144 -0.19 6.52 11.52
C ALA A 144 -0.88 6.27 10.18
N ALA A 145 -1.98 6.98 9.91
CA ALA A 145 -2.74 6.89 8.67
C ALA A 145 -2.67 8.21 7.90
N TYR A 146 -2.07 8.17 6.71
CA TYR A 146 -2.06 9.29 5.77
C TYR A 146 -3.23 9.15 4.80
N LYS A 147 -4.20 10.07 4.86
CA LYS A 147 -5.38 10.09 3.98
C LYS A 147 -5.00 10.60 2.60
N HIS A 148 -5.22 9.77 1.56
CA HIS A 148 -5.09 10.15 0.16
C HIS A 148 -6.47 10.16 -0.49
N LEU A 149 -6.87 11.32 -1.02
CA LEU A 149 -8.21 11.56 -1.56
C LEU A 149 -8.25 11.60 -3.08
N ASP A 150 -7.07 11.64 -3.70
CA ASP A 150 -6.92 11.73 -5.15
C ASP A 150 -6.89 10.34 -5.80
N PHE A 151 -6.40 10.29 -7.04
CA PHE A 151 -6.35 9.07 -7.83
C PHE A 151 -5.57 7.95 -7.13
N TRP A 152 -6.24 6.83 -6.97
CA TRP A 152 -5.67 5.55 -6.57
C TRP A 152 -6.38 4.40 -7.29
N LYS A 153 -5.64 3.43 -7.80
CA LYS A 153 -6.19 2.25 -8.46
C LYS A 153 -5.25 1.06 -8.32
N CYS A 154 -5.76 -0.08 -7.86
CA CYS A 154 -5.06 -1.37 -7.96
C CYS A 154 -5.40 -2.06 -9.27
N MET A 155 -4.51 -2.93 -9.74
CA MET A 155 -4.66 -3.73 -10.95
C MET A 155 -4.80 -5.21 -10.59
N ASP A 156 -5.95 -5.58 -9.99
CA ASP A 156 -6.22 -6.95 -9.55
C ASP A 156 -6.92 -7.79 -10.61
N THR A 157 -7.63 -7.13 -11.53
CA THR A 157 -8.46 -7.80 -12.54
C THR A 157 -8.10 -7.36 -13.95
N LEU A 158 -8.53 -8.14 -14.96
CA LEU A 158 -8.42 -7.74 -16.36
C LEU A 158 -9.13 -6.42 -16.65
N ARG A 159 -10.27 -6.17 -15.99
CA ARG A 159 -11.00 -4.89 -16.09
C ARG A 159 -10.15 -3.72 -15.62
N ASP A 160 -9.43 -3.87 -14.51
CA ASP A 160 -8.53 -2.84 -14.00
C ASP A 160 -7.38 -2.60 -14.98
N LYS A 161 -6.79 -3.68 -15.53
CA LYS A 161 -5.76 -3.59 -16.56
C LYS A 161 -6.26 -2.83 -17.79
N PHE A 162 -7.46 -3.14 -18.30
CA PHE A 162 -8.04 -2.42 -19.46
C PHE A 162 -8.26 -0.95 -19.13
N TYR A 163 -8.82 -0.64 -17.96
CA TYR A 163 -9.01 0.74 -17.50
C TYR A 163 -7.69 1.53 -17.50
N LEU A 164 -6.67 1.02 -16.82
CA LEU A 164 -5.35 1.67 -16.74
C LEU A 164 -4.67 1.78 -18.11
N THR A 165 -4.80 0.75 -18.95
CA THR A 165 -4.27 0.78 -20.33
C THR A 165 -4.95 1.88 -21.17
N ASN A 166 -6.26 2.07 -21.01
CA ASN A 166 -6.99 3.14 -21.72
C ASN A 166 -6.55 4.53 -21.25
N LEU A 167 -6.29 4.73 -19.97
CA LEU A 167 -5.72 5.99 -19.47
C LEU A 167 -4.37 6.30 -20.14
N ILE A 168 -3.50 5.28 -20.27
CA ILE A 168 -2.20 5.42 -20.94
C ILE A 168 -2.38 5.79 -22.43
N LYS A 169 -3.23 5.04 -23.16
CA LYS A 169 -3.49 5.27 -24.59
C LYS A 169 -4.03 6.68 -24.85
N ASN A 170 -4.92 7.15 -23.99
CA ASN A 170 -5.56 8.47 -24.13
C ASN A 170 -4.72 9.62 -23.52
N LYS A 171 -3.50 9.33 -23.03
CA LYS A 171 -2.61 10.31 -22.37
C LYS A 171 -3.26 11.03 -21.18
N LYS A 172 -4.23 10.41 -20.53
CA LYS A 172 -4.94 10.90 -19.33
C LYS A 172 -4.36 10.28 -18.07
N LEU A 173 -3.06 10.49 -17.82
CA LEU A 173 -2.34 9.90 -16.70
C LEU A 173 -2.51 10.76 -15.43
N PRO A 174 -3.29 10.33 -14.45
CA PRO A 174 -3.45 11.06 -13.19
C PRO A 174 -2.30 10.87 -12.19
N TRP A 175 -1.36 9.94 -12.48
CA TRP A 175 -0.17 9.65 -11.67
C TRP A 175 1.12 10.16 -12.27
#